data_82b5d9f72f3d915e5d18f2c4e2ea459f
#
_entry.id   82b5d9f72f3d915e5d18f2c4e2ea459f
#
_cell.length_a   1.000
_cell.length_b   1.000
_cell.length_c   1.000
_cell.angle_alpha   90.00
_cell.angle_beta   90.00
_cell.angle_gamma   90.00
#
_symmetry.space_group_name_H-M   'P 1'
#
loop_
_entity.id
_entity.type
_entity.pdbx_description
1 polymer ?
#
loop_
_entity_poly.entity_id
_entity_poly.type
_entity_poly.pdbx_seq_one_letter_code
_entity_poly.pdbx_strand_id
1 'polypeptide(L)'
;MKKKIIRAAAAILVLTVALSFAFSGCSNKKDGGDETTTMPPEAVEAVQTLKLPYSKGDKLNPFTATSMLNQQLMPLIYDGLFALDKNYNPQPLLASNYSRSGRTLTVSLASAKFSDGSGVSASDVVASFESAKKSPAYKTQLANFSSAKVSGNSVVCYQSFQNFTFAVTKGGSTEDGAAGRGRYTYSSENGVGYLKASSARGNFSPKKTSITLYDVKDLSMLKYTLAIGNISFAFDDLRGGSYTRYSSSVADILMNNLVYLAFNKSSSALSSEKVRQAVALAIDRAKLADESFQGHAKAAYTPFNPDWNVISGKDYTVKTDLEAAGKLLDEAGYTSKNDAVRADANKKQLSLKIVVNKDNGFKSAAAQSIKEMLEKLKISVTVSALSEKDYRSAVASGKYDMYIGEVKLTENMSLSPLLKSGGVAYGINTSGAASTAYSAFLAGSSDVNTFIDAFNADMPFVPLCYRSGLAIYTRTLKYGNANHINDVYADIDSWDFH
;
A
#
# COMPACT_ATOMS: atom_id res chain seq x y z
N MET A 1 9.78 -30.25 -61.24
CA MET A 1 10.72 -31.39 -61.24
C MET A 1 11.36 -31.54 -59.84
N LYS A 2 11.11 -32.73 -59.30
CA LYS A 2 11.85 -33.48 -58.25
C LYS A 2 12.32 -32.80 -56.99
N LYS A 3 11.61 -33.22 -55.94
CA LYS A 3 11.94 -33.29 -54.52
C LYS A 3 13.39 -33.82 -54.28
N LYS A 4 14.05 -33.26 -53.26
CA LYS A 4 14.95 -34.06 -52.38
C LYS A 4 14.80 -33.58 -50.94
N ILE A 5 14.29 -34.50 -50.13
CA ILE A 5 14.19 -34.44 -48.67
C ILE A 5 15.57 -34.90 -48.13
N ILE A 6 16.17 -34.13 -47.26
CA ILE A 6 17.28 -34.58 -46.40
C ILE A 6 16.80 -34.49 -44.97
N ARG A 7 16.67 -35.68 -44.37
CA ARG A 7 16.46 -35.87 -42.94
C ARG A 7 17.80 -35.75 -42.23
N ALA A 8 17.90 -34.83 -41.29
CA ALA A 8 18.97 -34.84 -40.28
C ALA A 8 18.38 -35.22 -38.95
N ALA A 9 18.81 -36.35 -38.42
CA ALA A 9 18.43 -36.87 -37.12
C ALA A 9 19.15 -36.06 -36.03
N ALA A 10 18.40 -35.43 -35.14
CA ALA A 10 18.95 -34.90 -33.89
C ALA A 10 18.99 -35.99 -32.84
N ALA A 11 20.18 -36.32 -32.40
CA ALA A 11 20.38 -37.25 -31.27
C ALA A 11 20.02 -36.53 -29.96
N ILE A 12 18.98 -37.01 -29.30
CA ILE A 12 18.62 -36.60 -27.94
C ILE A 12 19.48 -37.46 -26.99
N LEU A 13 20.42 -36.80 -26.30
CA LEU A 13 21.17 -37.42 -25.22
C LEU A 13 20.31 -37.36 -23.94
N VAL A 14 19.62 -38.44 -23.62
CA VAL A 14 18.93 -38.63 -22.34
C VAL A 14 19.94 -39.14 -21.33
N LEU A 15 20.32 -38.32 -20.38
CA LEU A 15 21.12 -38.70 -19.23
C LEU A 15 20.17 -39.30 -18.16
N THR A 16 19.99 -40.63 -18.17
CA THR A 16 19.29 -41.38 -17.12
C THR A 16 20.25 -41.58 -15.96
N VAL A 17 20.02 -40.87 -14.86
CA VAL A 17 20.59 -41.22 -13.56
C VAL A 17 19.71 -42.32 -12.97
N ALA A 18 20.21 -43.57 -13.05
CA ALA A 18 19.58 -44.71 -12.40
C ALA A 18 19.85 -44.63 -10.90
N LEU A 19 18.82 -44.30 -10.09
CA LEU A 19 18.83 -44.62 -8.65
C LEU A 19 18.47 -46.09 -8.48
N SER A 20 19.48 -46.88 -8.15
CA SER A 20 19.33 -48.28 -7.74
C SER A 20 18.81 -48.33 -6.30
N PHE A 21 17.52 -48.54 -6.10
CA PHE A 21 17.01 -48.99 -4.80
C PHE A 21 17.20 -50.50 -4.70
N ALA A 22 18.18 -50.91 -3.91
CA ALA A 22 18.29 -52.29 -3.46
C ALA A 22 17.36 -52.49 -2.25
N PHE A 23 16.24 -53.21 -2.46
CA PHE A 23 15.49 -53.80 -1.36
C PHE A 23 16.23 -55.08 -0.92
N SER A 24 16.76 -55.06 0.29
CA SER A 24 17.17 -56.27 0.99
C SER A 24 16.36 -56.39 2.27
N GLY A 25 15.81 -57.55 2.43
CA GLY A 25 14.76 -57.93 3.35
C GLY A 25 15.14 -57.91 4.83
N CYS A 26 14.10 -58.07 5.63
CA CYS A 26 14.02 -58.14 7.08
C CYS A 26 15.02 -59.10 7.74
N SER A 27 15.65 -58.62 8.80
CA SER A 27 16.02 -59.44 9.94
C SER A 27 16.01 -58.55 11.20
N ASN A 28 15.24 -58.99 12.20
CA ASN A 28 15.13 -58.38 13.52
C ASN A 28 16.47 -58.35 14.26
N LYS A 29 16.85 -57.14 14.75
CA LYS A 29 17.51 -57.02 16.06
C LYS A 29 17.23 -55.61 16.63
N LYS A 30 16.75 -55.57 17.86
CA LYS A 30 16.65 -54.41 18.73
C LYS A 30 18.05 -53.89 19.04
N ASP A 31 18.27 -52.60 18.82
CA ASP A 31 19.04 -51.77 19.73
C ASP A 31 18.76 -50.31 19.40
N GLY A 32 18.55 -49.51 20.43
CA GLY A 32 18.19 -48.09 20.33
C GLY A 32 19.41 -47.26 19.94
N GLY A 33 19.19 -46.39 18.98
CA GLY A 33 20.09 -45.34 18.57
C GLY A 33 19.29 -44.32 17.81
N ASP A 34 19.05 -43.18 18.43
CA ASP A 34 18.41 -42.02 17.90
C ASP A 34 19.32 -41.43 16.80
N GLU A 35 19.13 -41.84 15.54
CA GLU A 35 19.79 -41.20 14.40
C GLU A 35 19.07 -39.88 14.09
N THR A 36 19.43 -38.82 14.83
CA THR A 36 19.25 -37.45 14.38
C THR A 36 20.04 -37.28 13.09
N THR A 37 19.35 -37.28 11.97
CA THR A 37 19.90 -36.86 10.67
C THR A 37 20.28 -35.39 10.80
N THR A 38 21.49 -35.12 11.21
CA THR A 38 22.10 -33.81 11.17
C THR A 38 22.34 -33.42 9.73
N MET A 39 21.62 -32.41 9.24
CA MET A 39 21.90 -31.78 7.95
C MET A 39 23.38 -31.33 7.90
N PRO A 40 24.04 -31.39 6.73
CA PRO A 40 25.40 -30.92 6.58
C PRO A 40 25.52 -29.46 7.08
N PRO A 41 26.61 -29.06 7.75
CA PRO A 41 26.79 -27.72 8.33
C PRO A 41 26.53 -26.58 7.34
N GLU A 42 26.89 -26.77 6.08
CA GLU A 42 26.70 -25.78 5.01
C GLU A 42 25.22 -25.53 4.65
N ALA A 43 24.38 -26.57 4.73
CA ALA A 43 22.93 -26.45 4.51
C ALA A 43 22.23 -25.78 5.70
N VAL A 44 22.71 -25.98 6.94
CA VAL A 44 22.18 -25.34 8.14
C VAL A 44 22.50 -23.86 8.15
N GLU A 45 23.70 -23.45 7.72
CA GLU A 45 24.09 -22.04 7.63
C GLU A 45 23.30 -21.28 6.56
N ALA A 46 23.05 -21.90 5.40
CA ALA A 46 22.23 -21.30 4.33
C ALA A 46 20.77 -21.09 4.75
N VAL A 47 20.20 -21.96 5.59
CA VAL A 47 18.84 -21.84 6.12
C VAL A 47 18.72 -20.74 7.17
N GLN A 48 19.80 -20.39 7.87
CA GLN A 48 19.80 -19.37 8.93
C GLN A 48 20.09 -17.94 8.46
N THR A 49 20.45 -17.76 7.19
CA THR A 49 20.75 -16.42 6.62
C THR A 49 19.47 -15.73 6.21
N LEU A 50 19.19 -14.58 6.80
CA LEU A 50 18.08 -13.71 6.37
C LEU A 50 18.41 -13.09 5.01
N LYS A 51 17.54 -13.29 4.04
CA LYS A 51 17.69 -12.80 2.67
C LYS A 51 16.49 -11.96 2.28
N LEU A 52 16.72 -10.72 1.86
CA LEU A 52 15.67 -9.80 1.41
C LEU A 52 15.81 -9.51 -0.09
N PRO A 53 14.69 -9.28 -0.79
CA PRO A 53 14.73 -8.92 -2.20
C PRO A 53 15.12 -7.46 -2.38
N TYR A 54 15.87 -7.16 -3.43
CA TYR A 54 16.13 -5.79 -3.91
C TYR A 54 16.24 -5.77 -5.41
N SER A 55 16.28 -4.59 -6.02
CA SER A 55 16.56 -4.38 -7.43
C SER A 55 17.96 -3.78 -7.57
N LYS A 56 18.94 -4.58 -7.99
CA LYS A 56 20.34 -4.14 -8.18
C LYS A 56 20.48 -3.07 -9.26
N GLY A 57 19.55 -3.03 -10.23
CA GLY A 57 19.54 -2.04 -11.32
C GLY A 57 18.98 -0.66 -10.91
N ASP A 58 18.49 -0.52 -9.68
CA ASP A 58 17.91 0.71 -9.15
C ASP A 58 18.73 1.24 -7.97
N LYS A 59 18.54 2.50 -7.60
CA LYS A 59 19.26 3.17 -6.51
C LYS A 59 18.81 2.68 -5.14
N LEU A 60 19.75 2.60 -4.18
CA LEU A 60 19.47 2.46 -2.73
C LEU A 60 19.59 3.84 -2.05
N ASN A 61 18.78 4.77 -2.51
CA ASN A 61 18.70 6.13 -1.97
C ASN A 61 17.22 6.52 -1.81
N PRO A 62 16.79 7.12 -0.69
CA PRO A 62 15.39 7.36 -0.38
C PRO A 62 14.72 8.38 -1.33
N PHE A 63 15.50 9.22 -1.99
CA PHE A 63 14.97 10.26 -2.88
C PHE A 63 14.91 9.83 -4.34
N THR A 64 15.70 8.83 -4.74
CA THR A 64 15.88 8.42 -6.15
C THR A 64 15.53 6.98 -6.45
N ALA A 65 15.30 6.14 -5.42
CA ALA A 65 14.80 4.77 -5.62
C ALA A 65 13.44 4.78 -6.31
N THR A 66 13.29 3.99 -7.36
CA THR A 66 12.07 3.89 -8.16
C THR A 66 11.38 2.54 -8.02
N SER A 67 12.14 1.47 -7.76
CA SER A 67 11.59 0.15 -7.55
C SER A 67 10.93 0.04 -6.18
N MET A 68 9.79 -0.64 -6.12
CA MET A 68 9.09 -0.91 -4.86
C MET A 68 9.99 -1.67 -3.86
N LEU A 69 10.81 -2.61 -4.34
CA LEU A 69 11.70 -3.39 -3.48
C LEU A 69 12.71 -2.50 -2.77
N ASN A 70 13.37 -1.59 -3.49
CA ASN A 70 14.35 -0.70 -2.90
C ASN A 70 13.67 0.33 -1.98
N GLN A 71 12.52 0.89 -2.38
CA GLN A 71 11.76 1.80 -1.53
C GLN A 71 11.37 1.16 -0.18
N GLN A 72 11.02 -0.12 -0.16
CA GLN A 72 10.73 -0.85 1.07
C GLN A 72 11.95 -1.01 1.99
N LEU A 73 13.17 -1.05 1.45
CA LEU A 73 14.40 -1.14 2.23
C LEU A 73 14.82 0.19 2.88
N MET A 74 14.29 1.33 2.40
CA MET A 74 14.72 2.65 2.89
C MET A 74 14.59 2.84 4.40
N PRO A 75 13.50 2.41 5.08
CA PRO A 75 13.39 2.51 6.54
C PRO A 75 14.41 1.66 7.32
N LEU A 76 15.07 0.69 6.67
CA LEU A 76 16.18 -0.05 7.26
C LEU A 76 17.49 0.74 7.24
N ILE A 77 17.69 1.56 6.21
CA ILE A 77 18.98 2.23 5.92
C ILE A 77 18.97 3.69 6.37
N TYR A 78 17.81 4.33 6.40
CA TYR A 78 17.67 5.77 6.64
C TYR A 78 16.58 6.06 7.66
N ASP A 79 16.93 6.74 8.74
CA ASP A 79 15.96 7.33 9.66
C ASP A 79 15.48 8.68 9.13
N GLY A 80 14.21 9.02 9.43
CA GLY A 80 13.67 10.37 9.33
C GLY A 80 13.70 11.09 10.67
N LEU A 81 13.05 12.26 10.75
CA LEU A 81 12.81 12.92 12.05
C LEU A 81 11.88 12.05 12.90
N PHE A 82 10.89 11.44 12.29
CA PHE A 82 9.94 10.52 12.91
C PHE A 82 9.77 9.28 12.04
N ALA A 83 9.44 8.15 12.67
CA ALA A 83 8.72 7.05 12.07
C ALA A 83 7.22 7.16 12.40
N LEU A 84 6.39 6.34 11.80
CA LEU A 84 5.00 6.16 12.20
C LEU A 84 4.80 4.75 12.74
N ASP A 85 4.01 4.63 13.81
CA ASP A 85 3.52 3.33 14.25
C ASP A 85 2.37 2.83 13.36
N LYS A 86 1.81 1.66 13.69
CA LYS A 86 0.69 1.06 12.94
C LYS A 86 -0.57 1.94 12.92
N ASN A 87 -0.71 2.85 13.88
CA ASN A 87 -1.84 3.78 14.01
C ASN A 87 -1.48 5.19 13.51
N TYR A 88 -0.35 5.33 12.81
CA TYR A 88 0.15 6.61 12.27
C TYR A 88 0.51 7.65 13.33
N ASN A 89 0.77 7.24 14.58
CA ASN A 89 1.33 8.14 15.57
C ASN A 89 2.83 8.35 15.28
N PRO A 90 3.30 9.62 15.34
CA PRO A 90 4.71 9.90 15.14
C PRO A 90 5.56 9.34 16.30
N GLN A 91 6.57 8.56 15.95
CA GLN A 91 7.58 8.01 16.85
C GLN A 91 8.89 8.74 16.60
N PRO A 92 9.43 9.50 17.56
CA PRO A 92 10.67 10.25 17.37
C PRO A 92 11.87 9.32 17.05
N LEU A 93 12.64 9.68 16.00
CA LEU A 93 13.89 9.00 15.61
C LEU A 93 15.08 9.96 15.73
N LEU A 94 15.17 10.96 14.83
CA LEU A 94 16.15 12.04 14.90
C LEU A 94 15.61 13.24 15.68
N ALA A 95 14.29 13.35 15.89
CA ALA A 95 13.68 14.35 16.75
C ALA A 95 13.86 13.97 18.22
N SER A 96 14.26 14.94 19.08
CA SER A 96 14.19 14.82 20.53
C SER A 96 12.92 15.43 21.11
N ASN A 97 12.41 16.47 20.46
CA ASN A 97 11.18 17.14 20.84
C ASN A 97 10.60 17.89 19.63
N TYR A 98 9.32 18.22 19.70
CA TYR A 98 8.67 19.10 18.70
C TYR A 98 7.54 19.91 19.32
N SER A 99 7.33 21.09 18.77
CA SER A 99 6.21 21.96 19.15
C SER A 99 5.56 22.57 17.92
N ARG A 100 4.27 22.86 18.01
CA ARG A 100 3.51 23.51 16.94
C ARG A 100 2.90 24.82 17.42
N SER A 101 3.06 25.86 16.63
CA SER A 101 2.39 27.14 16.81
C SER A 101 1.77 27.57 15.48
N GLY A 102 0.45 27.49 15.35
CA GLY A 102 -0.26 27.76 14.11
C GLY A 102 0.22 26.81 12.98
N ARG A 103 0.80 27.42 11.94
CA ARG A 103 1.35 26.70 10.77
C ARG A 103 2.85 26.40 10.88
N THR A 104 3.47 26.69 12.02
CA THR A 104 4.88 26.49 12.25
C THR A 104 5.07 25.26 13.13
N LEU A 105 5.88 24.32 12.66
CA LEU A 105 6.38 23.19 13.44
C LEU A 105 7.87 23.42 13.71
N THR A 106 8.26 23.37 14.97
CA THR A 106 9.66 23.40 15.39
C THR A 106 10.04 22.03 15.91
N VAL A 107 11.12 21.47 15.38
CA VAL A 107 11.64 20.14 15.76
C VAL A 107 13.05 20.29 16.29
N SER A 108 13.29 19.92 17.54
CA SER A 108 14.62 19.84 18.14
C SER A 108 15.25 18.48 17.80
N LEU A 109 16.55 18.47 17.48
CA LEU A 109 17.25 17.24 17.11
C LEU A 109 17.90 16.58 18.33
N ALA A 110 17.85 15.26 18.36
CA ALA A 110 18.65 14.43 19.23
C ALA A 110 20.13 14.45 18.79
N SER A 111 21.06 14.13 19.71
CA SER A 111 22.44 13.85 19.33
C SER A 111 22.48 12.52 18.57
N ALA A 112 22.91 12.56 17.31
CA ALA A 112 22.92 11.39 16.44
C ALA A 112 24.12 11.44 15.47
N LYS A 113 24.52 10.26 14.96
CA LYS A 113 25.59 10.13 13.96
C LYS A 113 25.06 9.40 12.73
N PHE A 114 25.58 9.76 11.56
CA PHE A 114 25.44 8.98 10.34
C PHE A 114 26.29 7.70 10.39
N SER A 115 26.07 6.81 9.44
CA SER A 115 26.81 5.55 9.30
C SER A 115 28.32 5.74 9.04
N ASP A 116 28.72 6.92 8.58
CA ASP A 116 30.15 7.31 8.39
C ASP A 116 30.78 7.94 9.66
N GLY A 117 30.05 7.99 10.78
CA GLY A 117 30.50 8.54 12.04
C GLY A 117 30.34 10.06 12.19
N SER A 118 30.00 10.80 11.14
CA SER A 118 29.77 12.25 11.22
C SER A 118 28.46 12.56 11.96
N GLY A 119 28.41 13.72 12.66
CA GLY A 119 27.20 14.15 13.37
C GLY A 119 26.06 14.54 12.44
N VAL A 120 24.83 14.22 12.83
CA VAL A 120 23.63 14.71 12.15
C VAL A 120 23.32 16.13 12.61
N SER A 121 23.13 17.05 11.68
CA SER A 121 22.85 18.47 11.93
C SER A 121 21.49 18.90 11.40
N ALA A 122 20.99 20.04 11.87
CA ALA A 122 19.79 20.67 11.34
C ALA A 122 19.93 21.06 9.84
N SER A 123 21.15 21.33 9.39
CA SER A 123 21.43 21.61 7.98
C SER A 123 21.23 20.37 7.10
N ASP A 124 21.59 19.18 7.59
CA ASP A 124 21.34 17.93 6.87
C ASP A 124 19.84 17.65 6.69
N VAL A 125 19.05 17.94 7.73
CA VAL A 125 17.60 17.78 7.69
C VAL A 125 16.97 18.75 6.67
N VAL A 126 17.37 20.02 6.67
CA VAL A 126 16.87 21.02 5.71
C VAL A 126 17.28 20.66 4.29
N ALA A 127 18.52 20.22 4.06
CA ALA A 127 18.98 19.77 2.76
C ALA A 127 18.21 18.51 2.29
N SER A 128 17.96 17.56 3.20
CA SER A 128 17.14 16.36 2.91
C SER A 128 15.69 16.72 2.59
N PHE A 129 15.12 17.71 3.27
CA PHE A 129 13.78 18.23 2.98
C PHE A 129 13.71 18.77 1.53
N GLU A 130 14.69 19.53 1.09
CA GLU A 130 14.72 20.06 -0.28
C GLU A 130 14.90 18.96 -1.32
N SER A 131 15.65 17.91 -1.02
CA SER A 131 15.76 16.72 -1.86
C SER A 131 14.44 15.93 -1.89
N ALA A 132 13.79 15.75 -0.74
CA ALA A 132 12.51 15.06 -0.62
C ALA A 132 11.39 15.76 -1.39
N LYS A 133 11.32 17.09 -1.38
CA LYS A 133 10.34 17.88 -2.17
C LYS A 133 10.43 17.61 -3.67
N LYS A 134 11.61 17.29 -4.18
CA LYS A 134 11.85 16.98 -5.60
C LYS A 134 11.65 15.49 -5.90
N SER A 135 11.69 14.65 -4.88
CA SER A 135 11.61 13.19 -5.02
C SER A 135 10.21 12.72 -5.41
N PRO A 136 10.07 11.78 -6.37
CA PRO A 136 8.80 11.12 -6.64
C PRO A 136 8.18 10.44 -5.42
N ALA A 137 9.00 9.97 -4.49
CA ALA A 137 8.53 9.27 -3.28
C ALA A 137 7.82 10.20 -2.30
N TYR A 138 8.29 11.46 -2.15
CA TYR A 138 7.82 12.36 -1.11
C TYR A 138 7.10 13.62 -1.60
N LYS A 139 7.21 13.98 -2.90
CA LYS A 139 6.67 15.25 -3.43
C LYS A 139 5.17 15.44 -3.14
N THR A 140 4.38 14.37 -3.18
CA THR A 140 2.93 14.45 -2.91
C THR A 140 2.67 14.69 -1.42
N GLN A 141 3.38 13.98 -0.55
CA GLN A 141 3.30 14.14 0.90
C GLN A 141 3.72 15.54 1.33
N LEU A 142 4.75 16.09 0.67
CA LEU A 142 5.32 17.39 0.95
C LEU A 142 4.72 18.55 0.14
N ALA A 143 3.69 18.32 -0.68
CA ALA A 143 3.11 19.33 -1.56
C ALA A 143 2.57 20.58 -0.83
N ASN A 144 2.14 20.41 0.42
CA ASN A 144 1.64 21.51 1.26
C ASN A 144 2.74 22.21 2.09
N PHE A 145 4.02 21.76 1.96
CA PHE A 145 5.14 22.33 2.71
C PHE A 145 5.79 23.47 1.95
N SER A 146 5.86 24.65 2.56
CA SER A 146 6.47 25.81 1.92
C SER A 146 8.00 25.78 2.04
N SER A 147 8.53 25.67 3.25
CA SER A 147 9.97 25.74 3.50
C SER A 147 10.35 25.15 4.86
N ALA A 148 11.62 24.76 5.01
CA ALA A 148 12.27 24.47 6.28
C ALA A 148 13.44 25.40 6.49
N LYS A 149 13.75 25.74 7.74
CA LYS A 149 14.89 26.60 8.13
C LYS A 149 15.61 26.01 9.33
N VAL A 150 16.89 26.24 9.41
CA VAL A 150 17.71 25.95 10.59
C VAL A 150 17.50 27.04 11.65
N SER A 151 17.32 26.63 12.90
CA SER A 151 17.30 27.51 14.09
C SER A 151 18.05 26.86 15.24
N GLY A 152 19.34 27.15 15.35
CA GLY A 152 20.23 26.44 16.26
C GLY A 152 20.28 24.95 15.94
N ASN A 153 20.05 24.09 16.93
CA ASN A 153 19.91 22.63 16.73
C ASN A 153 18.47 22.18 16.46
N SER A 154 17.66 23.07 15.89
CA SER A 154 16.26 22.80 15.56
C SER A 154 15.98 23.10 14.10
N VAL A 155 14.96 22.44 13.55
CA VAL A 155 14.42 22.71 12.23
C VAL A 155 13.05 23.34 12.41
N VAL A 156 12.82 24.48 11.78
CA VAL A 156 11.52 25.18 11.75
C VAL A 156 10.89 24.97 10.38
N CYS A 157 9.71 24.37 10.36
CA CYS A 157 8.97 24.08 9.15
C CYS A 157 7.65 24.84 9.16
N TYR A 158 7.32 25.49 8.05
CA TYR A 158 6.08 26.25 7.91
C TYR A 158 5.00 25.36 7.30
N GLN A 159 4.03 24.87 8.18
CA GLN A 159 3.12 23.85 7.71
C GLN A 159 1.85 23.61 8.51
N SER A 160 0.87 22.97 7.82
CA SER A 160 -0.39 22.53 8.41
C SER A 160 -0.40 21.07 8.94
N PHE A 161 0.60 20.21 8.62
CA PHE A 161 0.62 18.80 9.01
C PHE A 161 1.87 18.36 9.76
N GLN A 162 1.67 17.35 10.65
CA GLN A 162 2.61 16.93 11.68
C GLN A 162 3.57 15.82 11.26
N ASN A 163 3.42 15.21 10.07
CA ASN A 163 4.15 13.97 9.77
C ASN A 163 5.35 14.23 8.86
N PHE A 164 6.52 14.38 9.49
CA PHE A 164 7.81 14.46 8.80
C PHE A 164 8.52 13.10 8.86
N THR A 165 8.16 12.24 7.92
CA THR A 165 8.69 10.88 7.82
C THR A 165 9.71 10.71 6.70
N PHE A 166 10.01 11.79 5.95
CA PHE A 166 11.03 11.71 4.91
C PHE A 166 12.39 11.37 5.51
N ALA A 167 13.14 10.54 4.79
CA ALA A 167 14.47 10.11 5.21
C ALA A 167 15.47 11.26 5.24
N VAL A 168 16.43 11.21 6.18
CA VAL A 168 17.52 12.17 6.28
C VAL A 168 18.81 11.51 5.82
N THR A 169 19.46 12.13 4.84
CA THR A 169 20.79 11.76 4.35
C THR A 169 21.79 12.88 4.68
N LYS A 170 23.06 12.54 4.79
CA LYS A 170 24.13 13.53 4.98
C LYS A 170 24.13 14.56 3.84
N GLY A 171 24.00 15.84 4.18
CA GLY A 171 23.93 16.94 3.23
C GLY A 171 22.76 16.87 2.25
N GLY A 172 21.70 16.10 2.53
CA GLY A 172 20.58 15.90 1.59
C GLY A 172 20.96 15.13 0.33
N SER A 173 22.01 14.31 0.39
CA SER A 173 22.58 13.61 -0.78
C SER A 173 21.57 12.70 -1.46
N THR A 174 21.51 12.77 -2.79
CA THR A 174 20.71 11.89 -3.68
C THR A 174 21.54 10.79 -4.32
N GLU A 175 22.82 10.69 -3.95
CA GLU A 175 23.74 9.68 -4.46
C GLU A 175 23.40 8.29 -3.91
N ASP A 176 23.72 7.26 -4.69
CA ASP A 176 23.53 5.87 -4.29
C ASP A 176 24.43 5.54 -3.09
N GLY A 177 23.88 4.92 -2.05
CA GLY A 177 24.63 4.61 -0.84
C GLY A 177 25.01 5.81 0.02
N ALA A 178 24.32 6.96 -0.11
CA ALA A 178 24.51 8.13 0.77
C ALA A 178 24.48 7.73 2.25
N ALA A 179 25.31 8.41 3.08
CA ALA A 179 25.33 8.15 4.51
C ALA A 179 23.97 8.48 5.16
N GLY A 180 23.36 7.48 5.80
CA GLY A 180 22.13 7.55 6.56
C GLY A 180 22.33 7.14 8.00
N ARG A 181 21.30 7.22 8.82
CA ARG A 181 21.24 6.67 10.17
C ARG A 181 20.06 5.70 10.26
N GLY A 182 20.23 4.50 9.73
CA GLY A 182 19.20 3.47 9.85
C GLY A 182 19.59 2.35 10.78
N ARG A 183 18.72 1.36 10.85
CA ARG A 183 18.96 0.10 11.59
C ARG A 183 20.13 -0.69 11.00
N TYR A 184 20.28 -0.60 9.67
CA TYR A 184 21.34 -1.26 8.93
C TYR A 184 22.06 -0.28 8.00
N THR A 185 23.28 -0.63 7.62
CA THR A 185 24.06 0.07 6.61
C THR A 185 24.27 -0.84 5.42
N TYR A 186 24.07 -0.32 4.22
CA TYR A 186 24.32 -1.07 2.98
C TYR A 186 25.83 -1.22 2.74
N SER A 187 26.24 -2.41 2.30
CA SER A 187 27.57 -2.68 1.78
C SER A 187 27.48 -3.63 0.58
N SER A 188 28.49 -3.64 -0.28
CA SER A 188 28.60 -4.57 -1.41
C SER A 188 29.95 -5.26 -1.36
N GLU A 189 29.94 -6.59 -1.37
CA GLU A 189 31.14 -7.43 -1.35
C GLU A 189 31.05 -8.45 -2.50
N ASN A 190 32.04 -8.49 -3.36
CA ASN A 190 32.07 -9.39 -4.54
C ASN A 190 30.79 -9.34 -5.39
N GLY A 191 30.18 -8.15 -5.51
CA GLY A 191 28.97 -7.92 -6.29
C GLY A 191 27.66 -8.37 -5.62
N VAL A 192 27.72 -8.86 -4.38
CA VAL A 192 26.56 -9.19 -3.54
C VAL A 192 26.29 -8.03 -2.57
N GLY A 193 25.04 -7.60 -2.48
CA GLY A 193 24.61 -6.56 -1.54
C GLY A 193 24.30 -7.14 -0.16
N TYR A 194 24.66 -6.39 0.88
CA TYR A 194 24.39 -6.72 2.28
C TYR A 194 23.84 -5.53 3.03
N LEU A 195 22.99 -5.80 4.00
CA LEU A 195 22.62 -4.87 5.06
C LEU A 195 23.28 -5.36 6.34
N LYS A 196 24.22 -4.58 6.88
CA LYS A 196 24.93 -4.87 8.13
C LYS A 196 24.38 -4.01 9.27
N ALA A 197 24.14 -4.58 10.45
CA ALA A 197 23.62 -3.87 11.60
C ALA A 197 24.44 -2.61 11.88
N SER A 198 23.77 -1.47 12.00
CA SER A 198 24.41 -0.16 12.10
C SER A 198 24.82 0.15 13.53
N SER A 199 26.10 0.47 13.74
CA SER A 199 26.61 0.99 15.02
C SER A 199 26.16 2.44 15.29
N ALA A 200 25.70 3.17 14.28
CA ALA A 200 25.21 4.55 14.42
C ALA A 200 23.88 4.64 15.20
N ARG A 201 23.15 3.52 15.30
CA ARG A 201 21.90 3.42 16.06
C ARG A 201 22.15 2.63 17.36
N GLY A 202 22.66 3.31 18.37
CA GLY A 202 23.20 2.72 19.59
C GLY A 202 22.34 1.73 20.40
N ASN A 203 21.01 1.73 20.20
CA ASN A 203 20.08 0.82 20.89
C ASN A 203 19.52 -0.28 19.98
N PHE A 204 20.13 -0.50 18.81
CA PHE A 204 19.68 -1.51 17.88
C PHE A 204 20.56 -2.76 17.99
N SER A 205 19.99 -3.86 18.47
CA SER A 205 20.69 -5.13 18.68
C SER A 205 19.89 -6.27 18.04
N PRO A 206 19.95 -6.43 16.70
CA PRO A 206 19.16 -7.43 16.01
C PRO A 206 19.77 -8.83 16.17
N LYS A 207 18.92 -9.86 16.12
CA LYS A 207 19.35 -11.26 16.04
C LYS A 207 20.12 -11.56 14.75
N LYS A 208 19.75 -10.91 13.66
CA LYS A 208 20.46 -11.01 12.38
C LYS A 208 21.25 -9.73 12.11
N THR A 209 22.54 -9.80 12.41
CA THR A 209 23.48 -8.66 12.24
C THR A 209 23.86 -8.40 10.79
N SER A 210 23.63 -9.38 9.91
CA SER A 210 23.86 -9.28 8.47
C SER A 210 22.68 -9.88 7.71
N ILE A 211 22.21 -9.18 6.68
CA ILE A 211 21.12 -9.59 5.79
C ILE A 211 21.67 -9.58 4.38
N THR A 212 21.51 -10.67 3.65
CA THR A 212 21.91 -10.74 2.24
C THR A 212 20.81 -10.16 1.36
N LEU A 213 21.18 -9.32 0.40
CA LEU A 213 20.25 -8.79 -0.59
C LEU A 213 20.29 -9.64 -1.86
N TYR A 214 19.15 -10.15 -2.26
CA TYR A 214 18.98 -10.96 -3.47
C TYR A 214 18.37 -10.11 -4.60
N ASP A 215 19.06 -10.07 -5.75
CA ASP A 215 18.61 -9.29 -6.92
C ASP A 215 17.39 -9.94 -7.58
N VAL A 216 16.25 -9.28 -7.48
CA VAL A 216 14.99 -9.69 -8.13
C VAL A 216 14.70 -8.74 -9.29
N LYS A 217 14.89 -9.23 -10.50
CA LYS A 217 14.72 -8.44 -11.73
C LYS A 217 13.26 -8.23 -12.12
N ASP A 218 12.37 -9.16 -11.75
CA ASP A 218 10.96 -9.13 -12.07
C ASP A 218 10.12 -9.47 -10.82
N LEU A 219 9.21 -8.59 -10.45
CA LEU A 219 8.32 -8.78 -9.29
C LEU A 219 7.45 -10.04 -9.41
N SER A 220 7.11 -10.48 -10.62
CA SER A 220 6.38 -11.73 -10.85
C SER A 220 7.12 -12.98 -10.36
N MET A 221 8.45 -12.88 -10.21
CA MET A 221 9.31 -13.94 -9.72
C MET A 221 9.38 -14.04 -8.19
N LEU A 222 8.85 -13.06 -7.44
CA LEU A 222 8.96 -13.04 -5.97
C LEU A 222 8.51 -14.34 -5.32
N LYS A 223 7.34 -14.87 -5.72
CA LYS A 223 6.81 -16.11 -5.15
C LYS A 223 7.70 -17.33 -5.42
N TYR A 224 8.30 -17.40 -6.60
CA TYR A 224 9.21 -18.51 -6.95
C TYR A 224 10.53 -18.37 -6.21
N THR A 225 11.07 -17.17 -6.14
CA THR A 225 12.31 -16.85 -5.42
C THR A 225 12.18 -17.19 -3.92
N LEU A 226 11.01 -16.90 -3.34
CA LEU A 226 10.69 -17.28 -1.96
C LEU A 226 10.54 -18.80 -1.82
N ALA A 227 9.82 -19.47 -2.74
CA ALA A 227 9.57 -20.91 -2.67
C ALA A 227 10.84 -21.75 -2.72
N ILE A 228 11.87 -21.30 -3.45
CA ILE A 228 13.19 -21.96 -3.53
C ILE A 228 14.20 -21.47 -2.48
N GLY A 229 13.78 -20.61 -1.53
CA GLY A 229 14.60 -20.14 -0.41
C GLY A 229 15.69 -19.12 -0.77
N ASN A 230 15.63 -18.50 -1.96
CA ASN A 230 16.55 -17.42 -2.35
C ASN A 230 16.26 -16.09 -1.65
N ILE A 231 15.02 -15.91 -1.17
CA ILE A 231 14.64 -14.85 -0.26
C ILE A 231 13.86 -15.44 0.91
N SER A 232 13.93 -14.79 2.07
CA SER A 232 13.25 -15.24 3.30
C SER A 232 11.92 -14.53 3.52
N PHE A 233 11.78 -13.32 2.97
CA PHE A 233 10.63 -12.44 3.11
C PHE A 233 10.46 -11.57 1.87
N ALA A 234 9.21 -11.25 1.53
CA ALA A 234 8.85 -10.20 0.59
C ALA A 234 7.50 -9.59 0.97
N PHE A 235 7.26 -8.37 0.54
CA PHE A 235 5.94 -7.74 0.60
C PHE A 235 5.38 -7.63 -0.83
N ASP A 236 4.17 -8.19 -1.03
CA ASP A 236 3.41 -8.09 -2.28
C ASP A 236 2.19 -7.20 -2.07
N ASP A 237 2.07 -6.13 -2.85
CA ASP A 237 0.96 -5.17 -2.75
C ASP A 237 -0.34 -5.66 -3.44
N LEU A 238 -0.37 -6.88 -3.96
CA LEU A 238 -1.50 -7.47 -4.71
C LEU A 238 -2.01 -6.55 -5.84
N ARG A 239 -1.11 -5.80 -6.47
CA ARG A 239 -1.42 -4.80 -7.51
C ARG A 239 -2.21 -5.37 -8.68
N GLY A 240 -1.99 -6.65 -9.03
CA GLY A 240 -2.70 -7.35 -10.07
C GLY A 240 -4.19 -7.58 -9.77
N GLY A 241 -4.64 -7.30 -8.53
CA GLY A 241 -6.04 -7.46 -8.14
C GLY A 241 -6.50 -8.91 -8.11
N SER A 242 -5.58 -9.82 -7.80
CA SER A 242 -5.87 -11.24 -7.59
C SER A 242 -4.99 -11.79 -6.49
N TYR A 243 -5.54 -12.70 -5.72
CA TYR A 243 -4.81 -13.48 -4.75
C TYR A 243 -4.53 -14.87 -5.32
N THR A 244 -3.28 -15.23 -5.37
CA THR A 244 -2.84 -16.61 -5.61
C THR A 244 -2.28 -17.19 -4.33
N ARG A 245 -2.75 -18.38 -3.95
CA ARG A 245 -2.25 -19.06 -2.75
C ARG A 245 -0.73 -19.28 -2.86
N TYR A 246 -0.03 -18.85 -1.82
CA TYR A 246 1.40 -19.07 -1.69
C TYR A 246 1.67 -20.42 -0.99
N SER A 247 2.77 -21.08 -1.33
CA SER A 247 3.27 -22.26 -0.60
C SER A 247 3.96 -21.88 0.73
N SER A 248 4.18 -20.62 0.98
CA SER A 248 4.81 -19.99 2.13
C SER A 248 3.78 -19.45 3.12
N SER A 249 4.23 -18.95 4.26
CA SER A 249 3.38 -18.24 5.22
C SER A 249 3.05 -16.84 4.71
N VAL A 250 1.88 -16.33 5.08
CA VAL A 250 1.40 -14.99 4.71
C VAL A 250 0.78 -14.29 5.91
N ALA A 251 0.88 -12.96 5.91
CA ALA A 251 0.17 -12.09 6.84
C ALA A 251 -0.31 -10.83 6.11
N ASP A 252 -1.54 -10.39 6.39
CA ASP A 252 -2.09 -9.18 5.80
C ASP A 252 -1.47 -7.93 6.43
N ILE A 253 -1.14 -6.96 5.58
CA ILE A 253 -0.74 -5.62 5.99
C ILE A 253 -1.68 -4.62 5.32
N LEU A 254 -2.51 -3.95 6.13
CA LEU A 254 -3.42 -2.93 5.63
C LEU A 254 -2.63 -1.78 5.01
N MET A 255 -2.95 -1.42 3.76
CA MET A 255 -2.27 -0.37 3.01
C MET A 255 -3.07 0.93 3.01
N ASN A 256 -2.43 2.02 2.55
CA ASN A 256 -3.09 3.31 2.32
C ASN A 256 -3.81 3.39 0.97
N ASN A 257 -4.19 2.24 0.42
CA ASN A 257 -4.84 2.14 -0.88
C ASN A 257 -6.36 2.16 -0.69
N LEU A 258 -6.95 3.37 -0.81
CA LEU A 258 -8.39 3.56 -0.81
C LEU A 258 -8.97 3.14 -2.15
N VAL A 259 -9.86 2.15 -2.14
CA VAL A 259 -10.74 1.81 -3.25
C VAL A 259 -12.06 2.54 -3.06
N TYR A 260 -12.56 3.18 -4.11
CA TYR A 260 -13.75 4.03 -4.06
C TYR A 260 -14.63 3.88 -5.30
N LEU A 261 -15.93 4.14 -5.15
CA LEU A 261 -16.88 4.29 -6.24
C LEU A 261 -17.08 5.80 -6.49
N ALA A 262 -16.56 6.30 -7.59
CA ALA A 262 -16.72 7.70 -7.97
C ALA A 262 -18.03 7.93 -8.71
N PHE A 263 -18.57 9.14 -8.58
CA PHE A 263 -19.77 9.59 -9.27
C PHE A 263 -19.44 10.63 -10.35
N ASN A 264 -20.10 10.52 -11.51
CA ASN A 264 -20.13 11.59 -12.50
C ASN A 264 -21.27 12.55 -12.15
N LYS A 265 -20.97 13.64 -11.45
CA LYS A 265 -21.97 14.64 -11.05
C LYS A 265 -22.58 15.42 -12.23
N SER A 266 -22.06 15.25 -13.45
CA SER A 266 -22.68 15.78 -14.68
C SER A 266 -23.79 14.89 -15.21
N SER A 267 -23.91 13.64 -14.74
CA SER A 267 -25.05 12.76 -15.02
C SER A 267 -26.29 13.28 -14.30
N SER A 268 -27.42 13.37 -14.99
CA SER A 268 -28.64 13.97 -14.46
C SER A 268 -29.13 13.32 -13.14
N ALA A 269 -29.01 12.00 -13.01
CA ALA A 269 -29.39 11.31 -11.78
C ALA A 269 -28.39 11.55 -10.65
N LEU A 270 -27.08 11.51 -10.96
CA LEU A 270 -26.00 11.62 -9.94
C LEU A 270 -25.66 13.07 -9.59
N SER A 271 -26.26 14.08 -10.23
CA SER A 271 -26.25 15.47 -9.76
C SER A 271 -26.98 15.59 -8.42
N SER A 272 -28.01 14.74 -8.16
CA SER A 272 -28.75 14.69 -6.91
C SER A 272 -27.90 14.05 -5.79
N GLU A 273 -27.73 14.77 -4.67
CA GLU A 273 -27.08 14.27 -3.46
C GLU A 273 -27.83 13.06 -2.89
N LYS A 274 -29.16 13.10 -2.91
CA LYS A 274 -30.02 12.02 -2.41
C LYS A 274 -29.81 10.72 -3.18
N VAL A 275 -29.62 10.78 -4.50
CA VAL A 275 -29.30 9.58 -5.30
C VAL A 275 -27.93 9.04 -4.93
N ARG A 276 -26.92 9.90 -4.75
CA ARG A 276 -25.57 9.46 -4.36
C ARG A 276 -25.56 8.85 -2.95
N GLN A 277 -26.28 9.46 -2.00
CA GLN A 277 -26.46 8.93 -0.64
C GLN A 277 -27.21 7.59 -0.65
N ALA A 278 -28.26 7.45 -1.46
CA ALA A 278 -28.99 6.18 -1.62
C ALA A 278 -28.06 5.07 -2.14
N VAL A 279 -27.25 5.35 -3.14
CA VAL A 279 -26.23 4.41 -3.64
C VAL A 279 -25.27 4.03 -2.52
N ALA A 280 -24.79 4.99 -1.73
CA ALA A 280 -23.85 4.76 -0.64
C ALA A 280 -24.45 3.89 0.48
N LEU A 281 -25.74 4.08 0.82
CA LEU A 281 -26.46 3.29 1.83
C LEU A 281 -26.77 1.85 1.38
N ALA A 282 -26.90 1.63 0.07
CA ALA A 282 -27.16 0.30 -0.48
C ALA A 282 -25.94 -0.61 -0.53
N ILE A 283 -24.72 -0.05 -0.43
CA ILE A 283 -23.48 -0.80 -0.58
C ILE A 283 -23.03 -1.39 0.75
N ASP A 284 -23.06 -2.71 0.85
CA ASP A 284 -22.47 -3.47 1.96
C ASP A 284 -20.94 -3.56 1.78
N ARG A 285 -20.25 -2.64 2.44
CA ARG A 285 -18.79 -2.51 2.35
C ARG A 285 -18.05 -3.67 3.02
N ALA A 286 -18.63 -4.23 4.10
CA ALA A 286 -18.05 -5.38 4.78
C ALA A 286 -18.09 -6.62 3.89
N LYS A 287 -19.23 -6.85 3.23
CA LYS A 287 -19.39 -7.93 2.26
C LYS A 287 -18.43 -7.76 1.06
N LEU A 288 -18.23 -6.53 0.55
CA LEU A 288 -17.26 -6.30 -0.51
C LEU A 288 -15.83 -6.64 -0.07
N ALA A 289 -15.43 -6.23 1.14
CA ALA A 289 -14.09 -6.52 1.66
C ALA A 289 -13.85 -8.02 1.80
N ASP A 290 -14.84 -8.76 2.28
CA ASP A 290 -14.75 -10.21 2.48
C ASP A 290 -14.81 -10.98 1.16
N GLU A 291 -15.86 -10.76 0.35
CA GLU A 291 -16.11 -11.57 -0.84
C GLU A 291 -15.32 -11.08 -2.07
N SER A 292 -15.44 -9.78 -2.41
CA SER A 292 -14.83 -9.25 -3.64
C SER A 292 -13.33 -9.08 -3.53
N PHE A 293 -12.82 -8.77 -2.34
CA PHE A 293 -11.38 -8.65 -2.04
C PHE A 293 -10.82 -9.88 -1.32
N GLN A 294 -11.61 -10.95 -1.18
CA GLN A 294 -11.21 -12.24 -0.60
C GLN A 294 -10.62 -12.11 0.82
N GLY A 295 -11.15 -11.18 1.64
CA GLY A 295 -10.65 -10.89 2.98
C GLY A 295 -9.40 -9.99 3.01
N HIS A 296 -8.80 -9.65 1.87
CA HIS A 296 -7.60 -8.81 1.78
C HIS A 296 -7.94 -7.31 1.67
N ALA A 297 -8.91 -6.87 2.45
CA ALA A 297 -9.31 -5.47 2.57
C ALA A 297 -10.04 -5.21 3.88
N LYS A 298 -10.08 -3.95 4.31
CA LYS A 298 -10.87 -3.48 5.45
C LYS A 298 -11.91 -2.48 4.94
N ALA A 299 -13.19 -2.68 5.29
CA ALA A 299 -14.28 -1.80 4.90
C ALA A 299 -13.99 -0.35 5.30
N ALA A 300 -14.31 0.61 4.44
CA ALA A 300 -14.12 2.04 4.69
C ALA A 300 -15.46 2.78 4.72
N TYR A 301 -15.74 3.44 5.82
CA TYR A 301 -16.95 4.25 6.04
C TYR A 301 -16.64 5.75 6.04
N THR A 302 -15.37 6.10 6.03
CA THR A 302 -14.83 7.45 5.82
C THR A 302 -13.79 7.40 4.71
N PRO A 303 -13.41 8.54 4.10
CA PRO A 303 -12.35 8.55 3.10
C PRO A 303 -10.94 8.37 3.67
N PHE A 304 -10.79 8.15 4.97
CA PHE A 304 -9.51 7.94 5.65
C PHE A 304 -9.29 6.48 6.03
N ASN A 305 -8.01 6.08 6.12
CA ASN A 305 -7.63 4.76 6.60
C ASN A 305 -8.16 4.55 8.04
N PRO A 306 -8.93 3.47 8.30
CA PRO A 306 -9.52 3.24 9.62
C PRO A 306 -8.51 3.08 10.76
N ASP A 307 -7.24 2.80 10.45
CA ASP A 307 -6.18 2.71 11.47
C ASP A 307 -5.51 4.07 11.76
N TRP A 308 -5.88 5.12 11.01
CA TRP A 308 -5.32 6.45 11.23
C TRP A 308 -5.74 7.03 12.59
N ASN A 309 -4.76 7.43 13.42
CA ASN A 309 -4.95 7.85 14.80
C ASN A 309 -5.99 8.95 15.01
N VAL A 310 -6.23 9.81 14.01
CA VAL A 310 -7.19 10.92 14.10
C VAL A 310 -8.64 10.42 14.10
N ILE A 311 -8.91 9.27 13.47
CA ILE A 311 -10.25 8.66 13.42
C ILE A 311 -10.32 7.29 14.11
N SER A 312 -9.18 6.66 14.42
CA SER A 312 -9.16 5.35 15.07
C SER A 312 -9.83 5.44 16.46
N GLY A 313 -10.56 4.38 16.83
CA GLY A 313 -11.31 4.34 18.07
C GLY A 313 -12.68 5.03 18.05
N LYS A 314 -13.07 5.65 16.91
CA LYS A 314 -14.42 6.16 16.66
C LYS A 314 -15.18 5.21 15.75
N ASP A 315 -16.44 4.98 16.03
CA ASP A 315 -17.31 4.18 15.18
C ASP A 315 -17.98 5.07 14.12
N TYR A 316 -17.53 4.93 12.88
CA TYR A 316 -18.13 5.56 11.72
C TYR A 316 -18.93 4.57 10.87
N THR A 317 -19.17 3.36 11.37
CA THR A 317 -19.83 2.30 10.61
C THR A 317 -21.23 2.73 10.20
N VAL A 318 -21.50 2.71 8.91
CA VAL A 318 -22.83 2.92 8.35
C VAL A 318 -23.36 1.56 7.91
N LYS A 319 -24.40 1.09 8.56
CA LYS A 319 -25.08 -0.16 8.18
C LYS A 319 -25.80 0.04 6.85
N THR A 320 -25.79 -0.99 6.03
CA THR A 320 -26.59 -1.05 4.80
C THR A 320 -28.06 -0.93 5.14
N ASP A 321 -28.75 0.02 4.52
CA ASP A 321 -30.16 0.28 4.74
C ASP A 321 -30.87 0.53 3.41
N LEU A 322 -31.49 -0.53 2.87
CA LEU A 322 -32.21 -0.48 1.60
C LEU A 322 -33.53 0.29 1.70
N GLU A 323 -34.16 0.33 2.89
CA GLU A 323 -35.41 1.09 3.09
C GLU A 323 -35.11 2.60 3.07
N ALA A 324 -34.12 3.05 3.85
CA ALA A 324 -33.70 4.44 3.84
C ALA A 324 -33.18 4.87 2.45
N ALA A 325 -32.41 4.01 1.78
CA ALA A 325 -31.95 4.25 0.41
C ALA A 325 -33.14 4.40 -0.58
N GLY A 326 -34.16 3.56 -0.45
CA GLY A 326 -35.39 3.65 -1.24
C GLY A 326 -36.12 4.97 -1.02
N LYS A 327 -36.27 5.43 0.22
CA LYS A 327 -36.90 6.74 0.56
C LYS A 327 -36.12 7.91 -0.05
N LEU A 328 -34.79 7.89 -0.02
CA LEU A 328 -33.97 8.92 -0.66
C LEU A 328 -34.18 8.97 -2.18
N LEU A 329 -34.34 7.81 -2.82
CA LEU A 329 -34.63 7.75 -4.27
C LEU A 329 -36.03 8.30 -4.56
N ASP A 330 -37.06 7.98 -3.74
CA ASP A 330 -38.40 8.52 -3.87
C ASP A 330 -38.41 10.05 -3.70
N GLU A 331 -37.67 10.56 -2.71
CA GLU A 331 -37.49 12.00 -2.49
C GLU A 331 -36.69 12.70 -3.62
N ALA A 332 -35.82 11.96 -4.30
CA ALA A 332 -35.11 12.44 -5.50
C ALA A 332 -35.98 12.38 -6.78
N GLY A 333 -37.25 11.94 -6.65
CA GLY A 333 -38.19 11.84 -7.76
C GLY A 333 -38.14 10.55 -8.56
N TYR A 334 -37.39 9.54 -8.13
CA TYR A 334 -37.32 8.22 -8.77
C TYR A 334 -38.15 7.20 -8.00
N THR A 335 -39.33 6.90 -8.49
CA THR A 335 -40.26 5.95 -7.85
C THR A 335 -40.34 4.63 -8.60
N SER A 336 -40.62 3.53 -7.87
CA SER A 336 -40.93 2.21 -8.44
C SER A 336 -42.42 1.92 -8.30
N LYS A 337 -43.03 1.46 -9.36
CA LYS A 337 -44.44 0.97 -9.36
C LYS A 337 -44.44 -0.48 -9.80
N ASN A 338 -45.24 -1.32 -9.11
CA ASN A 338 -45.39 -2.74 -9.43
C ASN A 338 -44.00 -3.46 -9.60
N ASP A 339 -43.06 -3.16 -8.73
CA ASP A 339 -41.71 -3.76 -8.73
C ASP A 339 -40.86 -3.48 -9.99
N ALA A 340 -41.26 -2.52 -10.81
CA ALA A 340 -40.50 -2.11 -12.00
C ALA A 340 -39.27 -1.27 -11.64
N VAL A 341 -38.35 -1.14 -12.59
CA VAL A 341 -37.21 -0.22 -12.49
C VAL A 341 -37.72 1.19 -12.15
N ARG A 342 -37.08 1.84 -11.18
CA ARG A 342 -37.40 3.22 -10.76
C ARG A 342 -37.34 4.18 -11.94
N ALA A 343 -38.28 5.10 -12.00
CA ALA A 343 -38.33 6.12 -13.06
C ALA A 343 -38.71 7.49 -12.47
N ASP A 344 -38.31 8.54 -13.19
CA ASP A 344 -38.71 9.91 -12.88
C ASP A 344 -40.14 10.23 -13.37
N ALA A 345 -40.60 11.45 -13.12
CA ALA A 345 -41.92 11.91 -13.53
C ALA A 345 -42.14 11.84 -15.05
N ASN A 346 -41.09 11.89 -15.83
CA ASN A 346 -41.11 11.76 -17.31
C ASN A 346 -41.03 10.30 -17.78
N LYS A 347 -41.14 9.33 -16.88
CA LYS A 347 -40.98 7.88 -17.14
C LYS A 347 -39.58 7.47 -17.61
N LYS A 348 -38.57 8.31 -17.40
CA LYS A 348 -37.18 7.96 -17.68
C LYS A 348 -36.66 7.08 -16.57
N GLN A 349 -36.27 5.85 -16.91
CA GLN A 349 -35.73 4.88 -15.95
C GLN A 349 -34.41 5.36 -15.32
N LEU A 350 -34.22 5.05 -14.04
CA LEU A 350 -32.96 5.23 -13.34
C LEU A 350 -32.00 4.12 -13.77
N SER A 351 -31.16 4.45 -14.74
CA SER A 351 -30.16 3.54 -15.29
C SER A 351 -28.77 4.10 -15.07
N LEU A 352 -27.86 3.30 -14.49
CA LEU A 352 -26.52 3.71 -14.15
C LEU A 352 -25.48 2.74 -14.74
N LYS A 353 -24.38 3.28 -15.23
CA LYS A 353 -23.27 2.51 -15.78
C LYS A 353 -22.05 2.59 -14.86
N ILE A 354 -21.54 1.43 -14.40
CA ILE A 354 -20.28 1.29 -13.69
C ILE A 354 -19.18 0.94 -14.66
N VAL A 355 -18.14 1.75 -14.75
CA VAL A 355 -16.93 1.45 -15.52
C VAL A 355 -15.85 0.90 -14.56
N VAL A 356 -15.22 -0.19 -14.97
CA VAL A 356 -14.19 -0.87 -14.18
C VAL A 356 -13.07 -1.40 -15.06
N ASN A 357 -11.85 -1.43 -14.54
CA ASN A 357 -10.72 -2.10 -15.19
C ASN A 357 -10.87 -3.62 -15.05
N LYS A 358 -11.05 -4.34 -16.18
CA LYS A 358 -11.20 -5.80 -16.21
C LYS A 358 -9.94 -6.56 -15.82
N ASP A 359 -8.77 -5.90 -15.94
CA ASP A 359 -7.48 -6.51 -15.64
C ASP A 359 -7.21 -6.56 -14.12
N ASN A 360 -8.12 -5.99 -13.29
CA ASN A 360 -8.10 -6.10 -11.84
C ASN A 360 -9.31 -6.91 -11.36
N GLY A 361 -9.07 -8.16 -10.98
CA GLY A 361 -10.11 -9.12 -10.58
C GLY A 361 -10.91 -8.66 -9.37
N PHE A 362 -10.27 -8.10 -8.33
CA PHE A 362 -10.95 -7.61 -7.13
C PHE A 362 -11.96 -6.49 -7.45
N LYS A 363 -11.53 -5.51 -8.27
CA LYS A 363 -12.41 -4.40 -8.66
C LYS A 363 -13.53 -4.86 -9.58
N SER A 364 -13.26 -5.83 -10.46
CA SER A 364 -14.28 -6.42 -11.33
C SER A 364 -15.34 -7.17 -10.53
N ALA A 365 -14.93 -7.96 -9.53
CA ALA A 365 -15.84 -8.63 -8.60
C ALA A 365 -16.66 -7.60 -7.79
N ALA A 366 -16.02 -6.54 -7.27
CA ALA A 366 -16.71 -5.48 -6.54
C ALA A 366 -17.74 -4.74 -7.42
N ALA A 367 -17.44 -4.47 -8.69
CA ALA A 367 -18.40 -3.86 -9.62
C ALA A 367 -19.64 -4.72 -9.82
N GLN A 368 -19.47 -6.04 -9.94
CA GLN A 368 -20.58 -6.97 -10.07
C GLN A 368 -21.41 -7.06 -8.79
N SER A 369 -20.78 -7.14 -7.62
CA SER A 369 -21.48 -7.13 -6.34
C SER A 369 -22.25 -5.82 -6.10
N ILE A 370 -21.67 -4.66 -6.43
CA ILE A 370 -22.35 -3.36 -6.36
C ILE A 370 -23.56 -3.32 -7.29
N LYS A 371 -23.45 -3.82 -8.52
CA LYS A 371 -24.60 -3.95 -9.42
C LYS A 371 -25.73 -4.71 -8.74
N GLU A 372 -25.47 -5.90 -8.21
CA GLU A 372 -26.46 -6.74 -7.54
C GLU A 372 -27.11 -6.04 -6.33
N MET A 373 -26.33 -5.27 -5.55
CA MET A 373 -26.84 -4.50 -4.41
C MET A 373 -27.79 -3.38 -4.89
N LEU A 374 -27.44 -2.64 -5.93
CA LEU A 374 -28.24 -1.53 -6.45
C LEU A 374 -29.50 -2.00 -7.19
N GLU A 375 -29.46 -3.16 -7.84
CA GLU A 375 -30.64 -3.76 -8.48
C GLU A 375 -31.73 -4.15 -7.48
N LYS A 376 -31.36 -4.41 -6.19
CA LYS A 376 -32.37 -4.58 -5.12
C LYS A 376 -33.19 -3.33 -4.87
N LEU A 377 -32.64 -2.15 -5.15
CA LEU A 377 -33.36 -0.86 -5.10
C LEU A 377 -34.12 -0.56 -6.39
N LYS A 378 -34.22 -1.50 -7.33
CA LYS A 378 -34.82 -1.30 -8.66
C LYS A 378 -34.12 -0.21 -9.49
N ILE A 379 -32.81 -0.11 -9.36
CA ILE A 379 -31.95 0.68 -10.24
C ILE A 379 -31.45 -0.25 -11.35
N SER A 380 -31.57 0.12 -12.61
CA SER A 380 -30.95 -0.63 -13.70
C SER A 380 -29.45 -0.36 -13.75
N VAL A 381 -28.61 -1.38 -13.62
CA VAL A 381 -27.17 -1.20 -13.56
C VAL A 381 -26.45 -2.02 -14.65
N THR A 382 -25.58 -1.35 -15.39
CA THR A 382 -24.71 -1.98 -16.39
C THR A 382 -23.26 -1.89 -15.94
N VAL A 383 -22.53 -3.01 -15.92
CA VAL A 383 -21.09 -3.04 -15.68
C VAL A 383 -20.34 -3.07 -17.02
N SER A 384 -19.48 -2.09 -17.26
CA SER A 384 -18.61 -1.99 -18.42
C SER A 384 -17.17 -2.29 -18.00
N ALA A 385 -16.76 -3.54 -18.17
CA ALA A 385 -15.40 -4.00 -17.85
C ALA A 385 -14.47 -3.75 -19.05
N LEU A 386 -13.55 -2.83 -18.92
CA LEU A 386 -12.67 -2.32 -19.99
C LEU A 386 -11.21 -2.72 -19.74
N SER A 387 -10.41 -2.76 -20.80
CA SER A 387 -8.95 -2.84 -20.67
C SER A 387 -8.42 -1.62 -19.87
N GLU A 388 -7.25 -1.72 -19.25
CA GLU A 388 -6.65 -0.59 -18.51
C GLU A 388 -6.60 0.69 -19.35
N LYS A 389 -6.20 0.58 -20.62
CA LYS A 389 -6.14 1.73 -21.55
C LYS A 389 -7.52 2.36 -21.78
N ASP A 390 -8.52 1.52 -22.08
CA ASP A 390 -9.88 1.99 -22.39
C ASP A 390 -10.59 2.51 -21.15
N TYR A 391 -10.35 1.87 -19.99
CA TYR A 391 -10.81 2.34 -18.68
C TYR A 391 -10.29 3.75 -18.39
N ARG A 392 -8.98 3.99 -18.51
CA ARG A 392 -8.40 5.34 -18.32
C ARG A 392 -8.99 6.36 -19.28
N SER A 393 -9.17 5.99 -20.55
CA SER A 393 -9.77 6.86 -21.55
C SER A 393 -11.23 7.18 -21.23
N ALA A 394 -12.03 6.20 -20.82
CA ALA A 394 -13.44 6.38 -20.46
C ALA A 394 -13.56 7.29 -19.24
N VAL A 395 -12.74 7.07 -18.20
CA VAL A 395 -12.71 7.90 -16.99
C VAL A 395 -12.30 9.34 -17.32
N ALA A 396 -11.20 9.53 -18.07
CA ALA A 396 -10.70 10.85 -18.43
C ALA A 396 -11.68 11.65 -19.31
N SER A 397 -12.48 10.97 -20.14
CA SER A 397 -13.48 11.60 -21.01
C SER A 397 -14.89 11.71 -20.42
N GLY A 398 -15.10 11.29 -19.16
CA GLY A 398 -16.40 11.34 -18.48
C GLY A 398 -17.45 10.36 -19.04
N LYS A 399 -17.04 9.31 -19.74
CA LYS A 399 -17.95 8.32 -20.38
C LYS A 399 -18.42 7.25 -19.39
N TYR A 400 -18.90 7.65 -18.24
CA TYR A 400 -19.41 6.81 -17.17
C TYR A 400 -20.47 7.54 -16.35
N ASP A 401 -21.29 6.82 -15.60
CA ASP A 401 -22.06 7.37 -14.49
C ASP A 401 -21.27 7.16 -13.19
N MET A 402 -20.71 5.96 -13.02
CA MET A 402 -19.85 5.59 -11.88
C MET A 402 -18.62 4.85 -12.38
N TYR A 403 -17.52 4.93 -11.64
CA TYR A 403 -16.36 4.06 -11.86
C TYR A 403 -15.72 3.61 -10.53
N ILE A 404 -15.10 2.43 -10.54
CA ILE A 404 -14.31 1.99 -9.38
C ILE A 404 -12.87 2.43 -9.59
N GLY A 405 -12.44 3.37 -8.73
CA GLY A 405 -11.09 3.89 -8.67
C GLY A 405 -10.30 3.37 -7.47
N GLU A 406 -9.00 3.60 -7.51
CA GLU A 406 -8.10 3.36 -6.37
C GLU A 406 -7.06 4.47 -6.31
N VAL A 407 -6.77 4.94 -5.11
CA VAL A 407 -5.71 5.90 -4.84
C VAL A 407 -4.91 5.48 -3.62
N LYS A 408 -3.59 5.51 -3.73
CA LYS A 408 -2.71 5.37 -2.57
C LYS A 408 -2.59 6.73 -1.90
N LEU A 409 -3.13 6.85 -0.69
CA LEU A 409 -2.95 8.05 0.13
C LEU A 409 -1.54 8.10 0.70
N THR A 410 -1.07 9.31 0.93
CA THR A 410 0.18 9.56 1.66
C THR A 410 0.00 9.26 3.15
N GLU A 411 1.09 9.15 3.90
CA GLU A 411 1.08 8.83 5.33
C GLU A 411 0.29 9.85 6.18
N ASN A 412 0.14 11.09 5.71
CA ASN A 412 -0.69 12.12 6.33
C ASN A 412 -2.16 12.09 5.85
N MET A 413 -2.60 11.01 5.23
CA MET A 413 -3.97 10.81 4.72
C MET A 413 -4.47 11.93 3.82
N SER A 414 -3.60 12.50 2.98
CA SER A 414 -4.00 13.59 2.08
C SER A 414 -5.02 13.13 1.04
N LEU A 415 -6.21 13.72 1.08
CA LEU A 415 -7.26 13.56 0.07
C LEU A 415 -7.11 14.55 -1.11
N SER A 416 -6.03 15.30 -1.17
CA SER A 416 -5.79 16.26 -2.26
C SER A 416 -5.88 15.63 -3.66
N PRO A 417 -5.44 14.37 -3.90
CA PRO A 417 -5.62 13.72 -5.19
C PRO A 417 -7.09 13.55 -5.61
N LEU A 418 -8.02 13.52 -4.66
CA LEU A 418 -9.46 13.31 -4.90
C LEU A 418 -10.28 14.61 -4.79
N LEU A 419 -9.92 15.53 -3.89
CA LEU A 419 -10.75 16.67 -3.52
C LEU A 419 -10.15 18.04 -3.91
N LYS A 420 -9.01 18.05 -4.62
CA LYS A 420 -8.43 19.29 -5.17
C LYS A 420 -8.32 19.21 -6.70
N SER A 421 -8.40 20.37 -7.35
CA SER A 421 -8.20 20.50 -8.79
C SER A 421 -6.82 19.97 -9.21
N GLY A 422 -6.75 19.31 -10.37
CA GLY A 422 -5.52 18.75 -10.91
C GLY A 422 -5.10 17.39 -10.33
N GLY A 423 -5.91 16.79 -9.46
CA GLY A 423 -5.70 15.43 -8.95
C GLY A 423 -6.10 14.34 -9.95
N VAL A 424 -6.05 13.07 -9.51
CA VAL A 424 -6.45 11.89 -10.30
C VAL A 424 -7.96 11.66 -10.32
N ALA A 425 -8.72 12.53 -9.68
CA ALA A 425 -10.16 12.40 -9.46
C ALA A 425 -10.97 12.88 -10.69
N TYR A 426 -10.89 12.15 -11.76
CA TYR A 426 -11.69 12.44 -12.95
C TYR A 426 -13.19 12.46 -12.60
N GLY A 427 -13.87 13.57 -12.93
CA GLY A 427 -15.30 13.75 -12.73
C GLY A 427 -15.79 13.94 -11.29
N ILE A 428 -14.94 13.79 -10.28
CA ILE A 428 -15.27 14.17 -8.92
C ILE A 428 -15.27 15.70 -8.83
N ASN A 429 -16.38 16.28 -8.37
CA ASN A 429 -16.49 17.71 -8.22
C ASN A 429 -15.58 18.23 -7.09
N THR A 430 -14.54 18.97 -7.45
CA THR A 430 -13.56 19.54 -6.54
C THR A 430 -13.97 20.90 -5.96
N SER A 431 -15.16 21.41 -6.29
CA SER A 431 -15.71 22.67 -5.79
C SER A 431 -16.92 22.50 -4.85
N GLY A 432 -17.31 21.24 -4.50
CA GLY A 432 -18.44 20.95 -3.63
C GLY A 432 -18.17 21.21 -2.14
N ALA A 433 -19.21 21.00 -1.31
CA ALA A 433 -19.16 21.19 0.14
C ALA A 433 -18.04 20.36 0.80
N ALA A 434 -17.84 19.10 0.35
CA ALA A 434 -16.77 18.24 0.83
C ALA A 434 -15.38 18.86 0.59
N SER A 435 -15.13 19.44 -0.59
CA SER A 435 -13.84 20.06 -0.93
C SER A 435 -13.59 21.34 -0.13
N THR A 436 -14.64 22.12 0.13
CA THR A 436 -14.58 23.32 0.98
C THR A 436 -14.25 22.92 2.43
N ALA A 437 -14.97 21.94 2.98
CA ALA A 437 -14.72 21.44 4.33
C ALA A 437 -13.33 20.79 4.47
N TYR A 438 -12.86 20.07 3.44
CA TYR A 438 -11.51 19.52 3.42
C TYR A 438 -10.44 20.63 3.45
N SER A 439 -10.67 21.72 2.74
CA SER A 439 -9.75 22.87 2.76
C SER A 439 -9.69 23.55 4.14
N ALA A 440 -10.82 23.66 4.82
CA ALA A 440 -10.90 24.16 6.19
C ALA A 440 -10.20 23.23 7.20
N PHE A 441 -10.40 21.91 7.06
CA PHE A 441 -9.68 20.91 7.84
C PHE A 441 -8.15 21.01 7.63
N LEU A 442 -7.70 21.11 6.37
CA LEU A 442 -6.28 21.29 6.06
C LEU A 442 -5.69 22.58 6.64
N ALA A 443 -6.47 23.64 6.71
CA ALA A 443 -6.07 24.91 7.32
C ALA A 443 -6.07 24.86 8.86
N GLY A 444 -6.63 23.82 9.48
CA GLY A 444 -6.83 23.70 10.92
C GLY A 444 -7.93 24.60 11.46
N SER A 445 -8.82 25.11 10.61
CA SER A 445 -9.99 25.91 11.00
C SER A 445 -11.24 25.09 11.27
N SER A 446 -11.22 23.79 10.99
CA SER A 446 -12.25 22.83 11.40
C SER A 446 -11.63 21.49 11.79
N ASP A 447 -12.37 20.67 12.50
CA ASP A 447 -11.96 19.33 12.89
C ASP A 447 -12.29 18.27 11.82
N VAL A 448 -11.82 17.04 12.04
CA VAL A 448 -12.05 15.94 11.11
C VAL A 448 -13.51 15.51 11.02
N ASN A 449 -14.31 15.62 12.13
CA ASN A 449 -15.71 15.22 12.12
C ASN A 449 -16.53 16.18 11.26
N THR A 450 -16.32 17.50 11.39
CA THR A 450 -16.95 18.52 10.55
C THR A 450 -16.68 18.24 9.06
N PHE A 451 -15.47 17.81 8.72
CA PHE A 451 -15.17 17.40 7.35
C PHE A 451 -15.91 16.13 6.96
N ILE A 452 -15.94 15.09 7.82
CA ILE A 452 -16.60 13.81 7.51
C ILE A 452 -18.11 14.02 7.33
N ASP A 453 -18.74 14.86 8.15
CA ASP A 453 -20.17 15.19 8.04
C ASP A 453 -20.47 15.89 6.70
N ALA A 454 -19.67 16.87 6.32
CA ALA A 454 -19.81 17.55 5.03
C ALA A 454 -19.53 16.59 3.85
N PHE A 455 -18.58 15.67 4.00
CA PHE A 455 -18.27 14.65 3.00
C PHE A 455 -19.46 13.69 2.81
N ASN A 456 -20.08 13.22 3.91
CA ASN A 456 -21.23 12.33 3.88
C ASN A 456 -22.47 13.02 3.29
N ALA A 457 -22.67 14.31 3.57
CA ALA A 457 -23.75 15.10 2.98
C ALA A 457 -23.57 15.29 1.46
N ASP A 458 -22.40 15.72 1.01
CA ASP A 458 -22.09 15.91 -0.42
C ASP A 458 -21.90 14.57 -1.18
N MET A 459 -21.35 13.55 -0.51
CA MET A 459 -21.03 12.23 -1.05
C MET A 459 -20.36 12.32 -2.44
N PRO A 460 -19.17 12.90 -2.55
CA PRO A 460 -18.50 13.05 -3.85
C PRO A 460 -18.08 11.72 -4.46
N PHE A 461 -17.81 10.75 -3.63
CA PHE A 461 -17.55 9.33 -3.96
C PHE A 461 -17.89 8.46 -2.75
N VAL A 462 -18.11 7.17 -2.94
CA VAL A 462 -18.29 6.21 -1.85
C VAL A 462 -16.95 5.57 -1.52
N PRO A 463 -16.38 5.76 -0.32
CA PRO A 463 -15.28 4.91 0.17
C PRO A 463 -15.78 3.47 0.27
N LEU A 464 -15.07 2.52 -0.36
CA LEU A 464 -15.46 1.10 -0.34
C LEU A 464 -14.64 0.33 0.68
N CYS A 465 -13.34 0.33 0.51
CA CYS A 465 -12.41 -0.36 1.41
C CYS A 465 -10.99 0.20 1.29
N TYR A 466 -10.18 -0.11 2.29
CA TYR A 466 -8.72 -0.04 2.21
C TYR A 466 -8.17 -1.43 1.92
N ARG A 467 -7.35 -1.55 0.90
CA ARG A 467 -6.79 -2.82 0.44
C ARG A 467 -5.58 -3.21 1.28
N SER A 468 -5.43 -4.50 1.57
CA SER A 468 -4.21 -5.07 2.14
C SER A 468 -3.22 -5.48 1.04
N GLY A 469 -1.94 -5.49 1.39
CA GLY A 469 -0.91 -6.28 0.76
C GLY A 469 -0.53 -7.45 1.66
N LEU A 470 0.36 -8.31 1.18
CA LEU A 470 0.80 -9.51 1.89
C LEU A 470 2.28 -9.42 2.26
N ALA A 471 2.58 -9.57 3.51
CA ALA A 471 3.87 -10.07 3.95
C ALA A 471 3.93 -11.57 3.64
N ILE A 472 4.91 -11.97 2.84
CA ILE A 472 5.09 -13.35 2.38
C ILE A 472 6.45 -13.81 2.90
N TYR A 473 6.51 -14.93 3.62
CA TYR A 473 7.76 -15.36 4.25
C TYR A 473 7.89 -16.90 4.31
N THR A 474 9.14 -17.35 4.38
CA THR A 474 9.43 -18.79 4.50
C THR A 474 8.85 -19.34 5.80
N ARG A 475 8.41 -20.60 5.79
CA ARG A 475 7.80 -21.22 6.98
C ARG A 475 8.75 -21.35 8.15
N THR A 476 10.04 -21.31 7.89
CA THR A 476 11.10 -21.35 8.91
C THR A 476 11.37 -19.99 9.54
N LEU A 477 10.94 -18.87 8.92
CA LEU A 477 11.15 -17.53 9.47
C LEU A 477 10.14 -17.26 10.60
N LYS A 478 10.63 -16.94 11.78
CA LYS A 478 9.84 -16.36 12.87
C LYS A 478 9.58 -14.90 12.56
N TYR A 479 8.48 -14.67 11.85
CA TYR A 479 8.01 -13.34 11.48
C TYR A 479 7.17 -12.76 12.62
N GLY A 480 7.41 -11.51 13.01
CA GLY A 480 6.68 -10.86 14.09
C GLY A 480 5.36 -10.21 13.66
N ASN A 481 4.64 -9.58 14.61
CA ASN A 481 3.31 -9.02 14.42
C ASN A 481 3.28 -7.49 14.38
N ALA A 482 4.43 -6.82 14.56
CA ALA A 482 4.51 -5.36 14.64
C ALA A 482 4.62 -4.67 13.27
N ASN A 483 4.70 -5.46 12.19
CA ASN A 483 4.92 -4.96 10.84
C ASN A 483 3.65 -4.30 10.30
N HIS A 484 3.79 -3.17 9.61
CA HIS A 484 2.72 -2.37 9.06
C HIS A 484 3.20 -1.63 7.80
N ILE A 485 2.28 -1.00 7.06
CA ILE A 485 2.63 -0.41 5.75
C ILE A 485 3.68 0.69 5.80
N ASN A 486 3.80 1.41 6.93
CA ASN A 486 4.81 2.45 7.10
C ASN A 486 6.21 1.87 7.36
N ASP A 487 6.28 0.64 7.86
CA ASP A 487 7.51 -0.15 8.00
C ASP A 487 7.18 -1.65 8.03
N VAL A 488 7.33 -2.29 6.87
CA VAL A 488 7.10 -3.75 6.74
C VAL A 488 8.17 -4.60 7.42
N TYR A 489 9.18 -3.95 8.00
CA TYR A 489 10.29 -4.53 8.75
C TYR A 489 10.33 -4.02 10.21
N ALA A 490 9.22 -3.55 10.76
CA ALA A 490 9.19 -2.83 12.04
C ALA A 490 9.88 -3.61 13.18
N ASP A 491 9.71 -4.92 13.23
CA ASP A 491 10.28 -5.82 14.25
C ASP A 491 11.41 -6.74 13.73
N ILE A 492 12.10 -6.35 12.66
CA ILE A 492 13.16 -7.15 12.04
C ILE A 492 14.30 -7.52 12.99
N ASP A 493 14.49 -6.74 14.05
CA ASP A 493 15.46 -7.03 15.13
C ASP A 493 15.14 -8.33 15.87
N SER A 494 13.87 -8.73 15.91
CA SER A 494 13.39 -9.95 16.55
C SER A 494 13.36 -11.17 15.62
N TRP A 495 13.48 -10.97 14.29
CA TRP A 495 13.36 -12.05 13.33
C TRP A 495 14.46 -13.10 13.50
N ASP A 496 14.03 -14.37 13.42
CA ASP A 496 14.91 -15.53 13.55
C ASP A 496 14.36 -16.70 12.75
N PHE A 497 15.08 -17.80 12.72
CA PHE A 497 14.60 -19.05 12.13
C PHE A 497 14.29 -20.06 13.23
N HIS A 498 13.35 -20.97 12.92
CA HIS A 498 13.03 -22.13 13.78
C HIS A 498 14.10 -23.19 13.71
#